data_c4a944beb12052401a83368499e97f14
#
_entry.id   c4a944beb12052401a83368499e97f14
#
_cell.length_a   1.000
_cell.length_b   1.000
_cell.length_c   1.000
_cell.angle_alpha   90.00
_cell.angle_beta   90.00
_cell.angle_gamma   90.00
#
_symmetry.space_group_name_H-M   'P 1'
#
loop_
_entity.id
_entity.type
_entity.pdbx_description
1 polymer ?
#
loop_
_entity_poly.entity_id
_entity_poly.type
_entity_poly.pdbx_seq_one_letter_code
_entity_poly.pdbx_strand_id
1 'polypeptide(L)'
;MRNLKSILVNQIKSEGPIPLSKYIEQCLLHPIFGYYTKEPIFGTKGDFTTAPEISQMFGELIAMSILQTWINQGSPSQIILAELGPGRGTMMADMLRTFKSHPKFLEAAEIHMVEASSNLRRIQEATLQEYKISWHEKLPKFEKKHLFLIANEFFDALPIEQYLRKGDNFFKRTVQVSDGKLEFGLEEKPTKNYF
;
A
#
# COMPACT_ATOMS: atom_id res chain seq x y z
N MET A 1 20.39 -20.04 12.60
CA MET A 1 19.51 -19.79 11.43
C MET A 1 19.50 -18.30 11.10
N ARG A 2 19.68 -17.92 9.82
CA ARG A 2 19.50 -16.54 9.37
C ARG A 2 18.01 -16.19 9.41
N ASN A 3 17.64 -15.17 10.16
CA ASN A 3 16.29 -14.61 10.21
C ASN A 3 16.39 -13.09 10.17
N LEU A 4 15.28 -12.40 9.93
CA LEU A 4 15.26 -10.94 9.80
C LEU A 4 15.83 -10.24 11.03
N LYS A 5 15.49 -10.73 12.25
CA LYS A 5 16.01 -10.17 13.50
C LYS A 5 17.54 -10.19 13.55
N SER A 6 18.16 -11.31 13.16
CA SER A 6 19.64 -11.43 13.17
C SER A 6 20.29 -10.51 12.13
N ILE A 7 19.65 -10.30 10.98
CA ILE A 7 20.12 -9.35 9.95
C ILE A 7 20.08 -7.93 10.49
N LEU A 8 18.94 -7.51 11.03
CA LEU A 8 18.75 -6.16 11.58
C LEU A 8 19.70 -5.89 12.77
N VAL A 9 19.86 -6.85 13.68
CA VAL A 9 20.81 -6.72 14.80
C VAL A 9 22.23 -6.54 14.29
N ASN A 10 22.66 -7.32 13.30
CA ASN A 10 24.01 -7.19 12.74
C ASN A 10 24.20 -5.87 12.01
N GLN A 11 23.21 -5.45 11.23
CA GLN A 11 23.24 -4.16 10.55
C GLN A 11 23.37 -3.00 11.56
N ILE A 12 22.50 -2.99 12.58
CA ILE A 12 22.54 -1.91 13.60
C ILE A 12 23.87 -1.91 14.37
N LYS A 13 24.44 -3.08 14.64
CA LYS A 13 25.75 -3.16 15.30
C LYS A 13 26.90 -2.61 14.43
N SER A 14 26.81 -2.74 13.12
CA SER A 14 27.87 -2.28 12.19
C SER A 14 27.68 -0.82 11.74
N GLU A 15 26.46 -0.37 11.55
CA GLU A 15 26.11 0.91 10.92
C GLU A 15 25.53 1.93 11.92
N GLY A 16 25.19 1.51 13.14
CA GLY A 16 24.47 2.31 14.12
C GLY A 16 22.95 2.18 14.03
N PRO A 17 22.21 2.93 14.88
CA PRO A 17 20.75 2.94 14.90
C PRO A 17 20.16 3.27 13.51
N ILE A 18 19.10 2.57 13.12
CA ILE A 18 18.41 2.80 11.84
C ILE A 18 17.09 3.58 12.06
N PRO A 19 16.64 4.42 11.11
CA PRO A 19 15.33 5.07 11.19
C PRO A 19 14.20 4.05 11.34
N LEU A 20 13.13 4.41 12.07
CA LEU A 20 11.97 3.53 12.23
C LEU A 20 11.35 3.16 10.88
N SER A 21 11.28 4.10 9.95
CA SER A 21 10.80 3.83 8.58
C SER A 21 11.58 2.72 7.88
N LYS A 22 12.91 2.72 8.04
CA LYS A 22 13.76 1.66 7.47
C LYS A 22 13.53 0.31 8.13
N TYR A 23 13.33 0.30 9.44
CA TYR A 23 12.95 -0.92 10.17
C TYR A 23 11.63 -1.49 9.67
N ILE A 24 10.58 -0.64 9.54
CA ILE A 24 9.27 -1.03 9.04
C ILE A 24 9.40 -1.58 7.59
N GLU A 25 10.13 -0.87 6.72
CA GLU A 25 10.38 -1.33 5.35
C GLU A 25 10.97 -2.74 5.31
N GLN A 26 11.99 -3.00 6.13
CA GLN A 26 12.60 -4.33 6.21
C GLN A 26 11.63 -5.39 6.75
N CYS A 27 10.82 -5.05 7.75
CA CYS A 27 9.83 -5.97 8.29
C CYS A 27 8.74 -6.33 7.28
N LEU A 28 8.32 -5.38 6.47
CA LEU A 28 7.23 -5.57 5.52
C LEU A 28 7.71 -6.08 4.15
N LEU A 29 8.81 -5.54 3.62
CA LEU A 29 9.20 -5.69 2.21
C LEU A 29 10.56 -6.39 2.00
N HIS A 30 11.23 -6.91 3.05
CA HIS A 30 12.49 -7.64 2.84
C HIS A 30 12.27 -8.81 1.87
N PRO A 31 13.09 -8.99 0.81
CA PRO A 31 12.83 -9.93 -0.28
C PRO A 31 12.59 -11.38 0.16
N ILE A 32 13.18 -11.81 1.28
CA ILE A 32 13.10 -13.20 1.78
C ILE A 32 12.26 -13.30 3.07
N PHE A 33 12.35 -12.29 3.95
CA PHE A 33 11.82 -12.36 5.30
C PHE A 33 10.70 -11.34 5.56
N GLY A 34 10.41 -10.45 4.59
CA GLY A 34 9.38 -9.45 4.70
C GLY A 34 8.00 -10.06 4.82
N TYR A 35 7.13 -9.40 5.57
CA TYR A 35 5.78 -9.90 5.80
C TYR A 35 5.03 -10.10 4.48
N TYR A 36 5.03 -9.09 3.59
CA TYR A 36 4.34 -9.15 2.29
C TYR A 36 5.05 -9.98 1.20
N THR A 37 6.18 -10.60 1.52
CA THR A 37 6.87 -11.51 0.58
C THR A 37 6.58 -12.98 0.87
N LYS A 38 5.88 -13.30 1.97
CA LYS A 38 5.47 -14.66 2.34
C LYS A 38 4.08 -14.95 1.80
N GLU A 39 3.78 -16.19 1.50
CA GLU A 39 2.45 -16.67 1.12
C GLU A 39 1.88 -17.63 2.18
N PRO A 40 0.56 -17.65 2.37
CA PRO A 40 -0.48 -16.71 1.92
C PRO A 40 -0.71 -15.60 2.97
N ILE A 41 -0.79 -14.33 2.53
CA ILE A 41 -1.02 -13.18 3.44
C ILE A 41 -2.51 -12.83 3.54
N PHE A 42 -3.22 -12.90 2.41
CA PHE A 42 -4.62 -12.49 2.28
C PHE A 42 -5.55 -13.68 2.03
N GLY A 43 -6.83 -13.53 2.47
CA GLY A 43 -7.90 -14.51 2.28
C GLY A 43 -8.09 -15.43 3.48
N THR A 44 -9.02 -16.41 3.36
CA THR A 44 -9.45 -17.30 4.45
C THR A 44 -8.36 -18.16 5.09
N LYS A 45 -7.18 -18.25 4.46
CA LYS A 45 -5.98 -18.94 4.97
C LYS A 45 -4.84 -17.98 5.28
N GLY A 46 -5.03 -16.67 5.13
CA GLY A 46 -4.05 -15.63 5.42
C GLY A 46 -4.25 -15.02 6.81
N ASP A 47 -3.30 -14.16 7.21
CA ASP A 47 -3.32 -13.49 8.51
C ASP A 47 -4.35 -12.33 8.56
N PHE A 48 -4.81 -11.85 7.39
CA PHE A 48 -5.76 -10.74 7.27
C PHE A 48 -6.96 -11.10 6.40
N THR A 49 -8.15 -10.80 6.92
CA THR A 49 -9.39 -10.78 6.17
C THR A 49 -9.91 -9.34 6.17
N THR A 50 -9.68 -8.62 5.07
CA THR A 50 -10.10 -7.22 4.90
C THR A 50 -11.52 -7.14 4.35
N ALA A 51 -12.17 -5.97 4.45
CA ALA A 51 -13.56 -5.78 4.01
C ALA A 51 -13.83 -6.27 2.58
N PRO A 52 -12.96 -6.05 1.57
CA PRO A 52 -13.13 -6.62 0.23
C PRO A 52 -13.12 -8.16 0.17
N GLU A 53 -12.42 -8.81 1.10
CA GLU A 53 -12.35 -10.28 1.15
C GLU A 53 -13.55 -10.89 1.90
N ILE A 54 -14.27 -10.10 2.71
CA ILE A 54 -15.46 -10.54 3.44
C ILE A 54 -16.69 -10.49 2.54
N SER A 55 -16.85 -9.42 1.76
CA SER A 55 -18.09 -9.20 0.98
C SER A 55 -17.81 -8.41 -0.29
N GLN A 56 -18.26 -8.95 -1.42
CA GLN A 56 -18.27 -8.23 -2.70
C GLN A 56 -19.09 -6.94 -2.66
N MET A 57 -20.08 -6.84 -1.77
CA MET A 57 -20.89 -5.64 -1.58
C MET A 57 -20.04 -4.42 -1.25
N PHE A 58 -18.91 -4.61 -0.57
CA PHE A 58 -18.00 -3.51 -0.25
C PHE A 58 -17.47 -2.84 -1.54
N GLY A 59 -16.93 -3.62 -2.47
CA GLY A 59 -16.46 -3.12 -3.78
C GLY A 59 -17.60 -2.55 -4.62
N GLU A 60 -18.78 -3.17 -4.60
CA GLU A 60 -19.96 -2.69 -5.32
C GLU A 60 -20.42 -1.30 -4.81
N LEU A 61 -20.45 -1.08 -3.50
CA LEU A 61 -20.83 0.21 -2.91
C LEU A 61 -19.80 1.30 -3.24
N ILE A 62 -18.51 0.98 -3.21
CA ILE A 62 -17.46 1.91 -3.65
C ILE A 62 -17.65 2.27 -5.12
N ALA A 63 -17.92 1.28 -5.98
CA ALA A 63 -18.19 1.52 -7.39
C ALA A 63 -19.38 2.43 -7.62
N MET A 64 -20.49 2.21 -6.91
CA MET A 64 -21.68 3.06 -6.98
C MET A 64 -21.40 4.50 -6.55
N SER A 65 -20.61 4.69 -5.49
CA SER A 65 -20.19 6.02 -5.05
C SER A 65 -19.32 6.74 -6.09
N ILE A 66 -18.41 6.01 -6.74
CA ILE A 66 -17.59 6.55 -7.83
C ILE A 66 -18.45 6.93 -9.03
N LEU A 67 -19.37 6.05 -9.46
CA LEU A 67 -20.30 6.33 -10.55
C LEU A 67 -21.15 7.58 -10.29
N GLN A 68 -21.71 7.69 -9.09
CA GLN A 68 -22.51 8.86 -8.71
C GLN A 68 -21.67 10.14 -8.77
N THR A 69 -20.42 10.06 -8.27
CA THR A 69 -19.48 11.20 -8.33
C THR A 69 -19.14 11.57 -9.76
N TRP A 70 -18.87 10.60 -10.62
CA TRP A 70 -18.58 10.79 -12.04
C TRP A 70 -19.75 11.47 -12.77
N ILE A 71 -20.99 11.01 -12.52
CA ILE A 71 -22.21 11.60 -13.08
C ILE A 71 -22.36 13.05 -12.62
N ASN A 72 -22.18 13.31 -11.31
CA ASN A 72 -22.28 14.66 -10.74
C ASN A 72 -21.23 15.64 -11.31
N GLN A 73 -20.08 15.10 -11.78
CA GLN A 73 -19.04 15.88 -12.46
C GLN A 73 -19.28 16.08 -13.96
N GLY A 74 -20.46 15.70 -14.47
CA GLY A 74 -20.83 15.84 -15.88
C GLY A 74 -20.32 14.73 -16.77
N SER A 75 -20.02 13.56 -16.21
CA SER A 75 -19.59 12.36 -16.95
C SER A 75 -18.39 12.60 -17.88
N PRO A 76 -17.24 13.05 -17.34
CA PRO A 76 -16.07 13.33 -18.17
C PRO A 76 -15.64 12.09 -18.95
N SER A 77 -15.24 12.29 -20.21
CA SER A 77 -14.90 11.21 -21.16
C SER A 77 -13.51 10.63 -20.97
N GLN A 78 -12.69 11.21 -20.09
CA GLN A 78 -11.34 10.73 -19.75
C GLN A 78 -11.11 10.83 -18.26
N ILE A 79 -11.03 9.69 -17.62
CA ILE A 79 -10.80 9.57 -16.17
C ILE A 79 -9.69 8.54 -15.89
N ILE A 80 -9.09 8.66 -14.73
CA ILE A 80 -8.17 7.68 -14.17
C ILE A 80 -8.86 7.04 -12.97
N LEU A 81 -8.94 5.72 -12.98
CA LEU A 81 -9.35 4.90 -11.84
C LEU A 81 -8.11 4.15 -11.34
N ALA A 82 -7.65 4.47 -10.14
CA ALA A 82 -6.44 3.90 -9.61
C ALA A 82 -6.66 3.29 -8.21
N GLU A 83 -6.06 2.13 -7.95
CA GLU A 83 -6.07 1.49 -6.64
C GLU A 83 -4.63 1.30 -6.14
N LEU A 84 -4.38 1.71 -4.87
CA LEU A 84 -3.11 1.54 -4.18
C LEU A 84 -3.18 0.34 -3.24
N GLY A 85 -2.22 -0.57 -3.35
CA GLY A 85 -2.16 -1.77 -2.52
C GLY A 85 -3.39 -2.67 -2.67
N PRO A 86 -3.73 -3.11 -3.88
CA PRO A 86 -5.01 -3.79 -4.16
C PRO A 86 -5.09 -5.22 -3.61
N GLY A 87 -4.09 -5.68 -2.87
CA GLY A 87 -4.03 -7.03 -2.33
C GLY A 87 -4.17 -8.09 -3.44
N ARG A 88 -5.24 -8.89 -3.41
CA ARG A 88 -5.52 -9.89 -4.47
C ARG A 88 -6.26 -9.32 -5.67
N GLY A 89 -6.61 -8.04 -5.65
CA GLY A 89 -7.39 -7.38 -6.70
C GLY A 89 -8.91 -7.60 -6.60
N THR A 90 -9.38 -8.13 -5.47
CA THR A 90 -10.79 -8.48 -5.24
C THR A 90 -11.69 -7.25 -5.33
N MET A 91 -11.33 -6.15 -4.67
CA MET A 91 -12.13 -4.93 -4.68
C MET A 91 -12.23 -4.33 -6.10
N MET A 92 -11.13 -4.25 -6.83
CA MET A 92 -11.15 -3.79 -8.22
C MET A 92 -12.00 -4.70 -9.10
N ALA A 93 -11.95 -6.02 -8.94
CA ALA A 93 -12.77 -6.95 -9.68
C ALA A 93 -14.26 -6.71 -9.43
N ASP A 94 -14.67 -6.51 -8.18
CA ASP A 94 -16.04 -6.21 -7.80
C ASP A 94 -16.52 -4.86 -8.35
N MET A 95 -15.67 -3.83 -8.29
CA MET A 95 -15.95 -2.53 -8.88
C MET A 95 -16.13 -2.63 -10.40
N LEU A 96 -15.21 -3.28 -11.10
CA LEU A 96 -15.26 -3.41 -12.55
C LEU A 96 -16.48 -4.23 -13.01
N ARG A 97 -16.87 -5.26 -12.26
CA ARG A 97 -18.12 -5.99 -12.50
C ARG A 97 -19.34 -5.06 -12.40
N THR A 98 -19.38 -4.20 -11.39
CA THR A 98 -20.46 -3.21 -11.21
C THR A 98 -20.48 -2.20 -12.35
N PHE A 99 -19.32 -1.72 -12.80
CA PHE A 99 -19.20 -0.78 -13.90
C PHE A 99 -19.61 -1.36 -15.26
N LYS A 100 -19.69 -2.69 -15.43
CA LYS A 100 -20.25 -3.31 -16.65
C LYS A 100 -21.68 -2.85 -16.96
N SER A 101 -22.46 -2.48 -15.94
CA SER A 101 -23.79 -1.89 -16.13
C SER A 101 -23.77 -0.43 -16.63
N HIS A 102 -22.59 0.20 -16.68
CA HIS A 102 -22.37 1.59 -17.10
C HIS A 102 -21.22 1.66 -18.14
N PRO A 103 -21.41 1.18 -19.37
CA PRO A 103 -20.34 1.05 -20.35
C PRO A 103 -19.58 2.34 -20.62
N LYS A 104 -20.28 3.49 -20.64
CA LYS A 104 -19.66 4.82 -20.84
C LYS A 104 -18.63 5.17 -19.78
N PHE A 105 -18.79 4.69 -18.54
CA PHE A 105 -17.79 4.86 -17.50
C PHE A 105 -16.54 4.04 -17.81
N LEU A 106 -16.70 2.78 -18.19
CA LEU A 106 -15.58 1.91 -18.55
C LEU A 106 -14.82 2.41 -19.78
N GLU A 107 -15.54 2.95 -20.78
CA GLU A 107 -14.92 3.56 -21.97
C GLU A 107 -14.09 4.81 -21.62
N ALA A 108 -14.51 5.56 -20.58
CA ALA A 108 -13.82 6.76 -20.12
C ALA A 108 -12.62 6.45 -19.22
N ALA A 109 -12.57 5.26 -18.60
CA ALA A 109 -11.65 4.93 -17.52
C ALA A 109 -10.35 4.30 -18.01
N GLU A 110 -9.22 4.93 -17.67
CA GLU A 110 -7.90 4.27 -17.66
C GLU A 110 -7.69 3.67 -16.26
N ILE A 111 -7.49 2.34 -16.21
CA ILE A 111 -7.41 1.60 -14.95
C ILE A 111 -5.94 1.38 -14.58
N HIS A 112 -5.58 1.75 -13.37
CA HIS A 112 -4.21 1.65 -12.84
C HIS A 112 -4.21 0.92 -11.50
N MET A 113 -3.25 0.02 -11.32
CA MET A 113 -2.98 -0.70 -10.08
C MET A 113 -1.57 -0.40 -9.60
N VAL A 114 -1.40 -0.04 -8.33
CA VAL A 114 -0.08 0.23 -7.75
C VAL A 114 0.24 -0.85 -6.73
N GLU A 115 1.18 -1.73 -7.07
CA GLU A 115 1.57 -2.89 -6.27
C GLU A 115 3.06 -3.16 -6.35
N ALA A 116 3.73 -3.16 -5.20
CA ALA A 116 5.16 -3.41 -5.10
C ALA A 116 5.53 -4.90 -5.11
N SER A 117 4.60 -5.77 -4.70
CA SER A 117 4.82 -7.21 -4.66
C SER A 117 4.57 -7.86 -6.02
N SER A 118 5.62 -8.44 -6.61
CA SER A 118 5.50 -9.18 -7.87
C SER A 118 4.58 -10.40 -7.75
N ASN A 119 4.51 -11.02 -6.57
CA ASN A 119 3.62 -12.16 -6.32
C ASN A 119 2.15 -11.74 -6.32
N LEU A 120 1.81 -10.65 -5.60
CA LEU A 120 0.45 -10.12 -5.60
C LEU A 120 0.05 -9.63 -6.99
N ARG A 121 0.95 -9.01 -7.75
CA ARG A 121 0.70 -8.59 -9.12
C ARG A 121 0.27 -9.77 -10.01
N ARG A 122 0.92 -10.93 -9.94
CA ARG A 122 0.51 -12.12 -10.72
C ARG A 122 -0.91 -12.59 -10.35
N ILE A 123 -1.27 -12.52 -9.07
CA ILE A 123 -2.62 -12.87 -8.62
C ILE A 123 -3.63 -11.87 -9.18
N GLN A 124 -3.31 -10.58 -9.14
CA GLN A 124 -4.14 -9.51 -9.70
C GLN A 124 -4.32 -9.66 -11.20
N GLU A 125 -3.25 -9.96 -11.94
CA GLU A 125 -3.29 -10.20 -13.39
C GLU A 125 -4.23 -11.38 -13.75
N ALA A 126 -4.19 -12.46 -12.98
CA ALA A 126 -5.10 -13.58 -13.14
C ALA A 126 -6.56 -13.23 -12.78
N THR A 127 -6.77 -12.46 -11.70
CA THR A 127 -8.10 -12.04 -11.25
C THR A 127 -8.77 -11.07 -12.23
N LEU A 128 -7.99 -10.22 -12.88
CA LEU A 128 -8.46 -9.09 -13.69
C LEU A 128 -8.16 -9.26 -15.19
N GLN A 129 -7.91 -10.49 -15.65
CA GLN A 129 -7.46 -10.81 -17.02
C GLN A 129 -8.39 -10.31 -18.13
N GLU A 130 -9.67 -10.06 -17.82
CA GLU A 130 -10.66 -9.56 -18.79
C GLU A 130 -10.53 -8.05 -19.07
N TYR A 131 -9.72 -7.33 -18.27
CA TYR A 131 -9.64 -5.87 -18.30
C TYR A 131 -8.27 -5.40 -18.74
N LYS A 132 -8.24 -4.25 -19.45
CA LYS A 132 -6.99 -3.59 -19.79
C LYS A 132 -6.54 -2.74 -18.61
N ILE A 133 -5.49 -3.17 -17.89
CA ILE A 133 -4.98 -2.53 -16.68
C ILE A 133 -3.50 -2.20 -16.85
N SER A 134 -3.10 -1.07 -16.27
CA SER A 134 -1.69 -0.65 -16.16
C SER A 134 -1.20 -0.88 -14.74
N TRP A 135 -0.18 -1.73 -14.55
CA TRP A 135 0.45 -1.98 -13.25
C TRP A 135 1.68 -1.13 -13.04
N HIS A 136 1.85 -0.64 -11.81
CA HIS A 136 2.97 0.19 -11.39
C HIS A 136 3.53 -0.31 -10.05
N GLU A 137 4.85 -0.21 -9.86
CA GLU A 137 5.48 -0.49 -8.55
C GLU A 137 5.36 0.70 -7.58
N LYS A 138 5.24 1.90 -8.14
CA LYS A 138 5.12 3.16 -7.41
C LYS A 138 4.03 3.99 -8.04
N LEU A 139 3.43 4.89 -7.26
CA LEU A 139 2.42 5.82 -7.75
C LEU A 139 3.00 6.65 -8.91
N PRO A 140 2.46 6.51 -10.13
CA PRO A 140 2.91 7.31 -11.27
C PRO A 140 2.41 8.75 -11.14
N LYS A 141 3.05 9.67 -11.88
CA LYS A 141 2.45 10.99 -12.10
C LYS A 141 1.36 10.84 -13.13
N PHE A 142 0.13 11.10 -12.72
CA PHE A 142 -0.98 11.13 -13.63
C PHE A 142 -1.05 12.49 -14.37
N GLU A 143 -1.45 12.45 -15.63
CA GLU A 143 -1.78 13.66 -16.37
C GLU A 143 -2.99 14.37 -15.75
N LYS A 144 -3.27 15.60 -16.18
CA LYS A 144 -4.42 16.40 -15.70
C LYS A 144 -5.75 15.81 -16.21
N LYS A 145 -6.18 14.72 -15.61
CA LYS A 145 -7.48 14.06 -15.82
C LYS A 145 -8.23 13.99 -14.48
N HIS A 146 -9.51 13.68 -14.54
CA HIS A 146 -10.26 13.37 -13.32
C HIS A 146 -9.73 12.06 -12.71
N LEU A 147 -9.27 12.12 -11.47
CA LEU A 147 -8.67 10.99 -10.77
C LEU A 147 -9.60 10.47 -9.69
N PHE A 148 -9.96 9.20 -9.79
CA PHE A 148 -10.55 8.42 -8.70
C PHE A 148 -9.46 7.50 -8.14
N LEU A 149 -8.97 7.84 -6.96
CA LEU A 149 -7.90 7.10 -6.28
C LEU A 149 -8.47 6.38 -5.06
N ILE A 150 -8.30 5.07 -5.04
CA ILE A 150 -8.73 4.21 -3.93
C ILE A 150 -7.49 3.71 -3.19
N ALA A 151 -7.55 3.76 -1.86
CA ALA A 151 -6.49 3.26 -0.98
C ALA A 151 -7.17 2.67 0.27
N ASN A 152 -7.54 1.39 0.21
CA ASN A 152 -8.16 0.69 1.33
C ASN A 152 -7.09 0.00 2.17
N GLU A 153 -7.00 0.32 3.47
CA GLU A 153 -6.01 -0.26 4.41
C GLU A 153 -4.58 -0.26 3.82
N PHE A 154 -4.19 0.84 3.18
CA PHE A 154 -2.91 0.96 2.48
C PHE A 154 -1.87 1.75 3.27
N PHE A 155 -2.28 2.88 3.87
CA PHE A 155 -1.34 3.82 4.49
C PHE A 155 -0.75 3.28 5.81
N ASP A 156 -1.45 2.43 6.51
CA ASP A 156 -1.01 1.74 7.74
C ASP A 156 0.09 0.70 7.47
N ALA A 157 0.19 0.21 6.23
CA ALA A 157 1.24 -0.70 5.78
C ALA A 157 2.49 0.01 5.23
N LEU A 158 2.52 1.34 5.19
CA LEU A 158 3.66 2.09 4.66
C LEU A 158 4.74 2.34 5.72
N PRO A 159 6.02 2.36 5.31
CA PRO A 159 7.11 2.81 6.16
C PRO A 159 6.91 4.27 6.56
N ILE A 160 6.61 4.53 7.84
CA ILE A 160 6.40 5.88 8.36
C ILE A 160 7.61 6.37 9.15
N GLU A 161 7.85 7.67 9.12
CA GLU A 161 8.77 8.33 10.03
C GLU A 161 8.01 8.85 11.25
N GLN A 162 8.52 8.58 12.45
CA GLN A 162 7.94 9.07 13.68
C GLN A 162 8.92 10.06 14.34
N TYR A 163 8.35 11.13 14.88
CA TYR A 163 9.10 12.16 15.58
C TYR A 163 8.59 12.30 17.00
N LEU A 164 9.52 12.40 17.96
CA LEU A 164 9.22 12.73 19.34
C LEU A 164 9.54 14.19 19.59
N ARG A 165 8.55 14.96 20.08
CA ARG A 165 8.77 16.34 20.51
C ARG A 165 9.36 16.38 21.92
N LYS A 166 10.46 17.11 22.10
CA LYS A 166 11.06 17.44 23.41
C LYS A 166 11.29 18.95 23.46
N GLY A 167 10.44 19.65 24.19
CA GLY A 167 10.40 21.13 24.16
C GLY A 167 10.06 21.62 22.75
N ASP A 168 10.90 22.45 22.19
CA ASP A 168 10.73 23.00 20.84
C ASP A 168 11.44 22.18 19.74
N ASN A 169 12.06 21.07 20.13
CA ASN A 169 12.79 20.23 19.20
C ASN A 169 12.04 18.92 18.89
N PHE A 170 12.22 18.41 17.66
CA PHE A 170 11.71 17.13 17.20
C PHE A 170 12.88 16.20 16.93
N PHE A 171 12.77 14.96 17.42
CA PHE A 171 13.78 13.92 17.26
C PHE A 171 13.16 12.74 16.50
N LYS A 172 13.81 12.32 15.42
CA LYS A 172 13.35 11.17 14.66
C LYS A 172 13.51 9.89 15.49
N ARG A 173 12.49 9.05 15.47
CA ARG A 173 12.52 7.73 16.11
C ARG A 173 13.40 6.78 15.32
N THR A 174 14.25 6.05 16.04
CA THR A 174 15.13 5.03 15.49
C THR A 174 14.87 3.68 16.14
N VAL A 175 15.47 2.63 15.58
CA VAL A 175 15.60 1.31 16.20
C VAL A 175 17.09 1.05 16.43
N GLN A 176 17.42 0.68 17.65
CA GLN A 176 18.77 0.39 18.11
C GLN A 176 18.85 -0.99 18.75
N VAL A 177 20.08 -1.44 19.07
CA VAL A 177 20.32 -2.68 19.79
C VAL A 177 20.85 -2.36 21.18
N SER A 178 20.16 -2.85 22.22
CA SER A 178 20.60 -2.81 23.61
C SER A 178 20.48 -4.23 24.18
N ASP A 179 21.56 -4.73 24.80
CA ASP A 179 21.64 -6.08 25.36
C ASP A 179 21.17 -7.20 24.41
N GLY A 180 21.49 -7.04 23.10
CA GLY A 180 21.09 -8.01 22.06
C GLY A 180 19.61 -7.97 21.66
N LYS A 181 18.84 -7.00 22.17
CA LYS A 181 17.43 -6.77 21.82
C LYS A 181 17.28 -5.52 20.96
N LEU A 182 16.27 -5.53 20.10
CA LEU A 182 15.85 -4.36 19.34
C LEU A 182 14.98 -3.48 20.24
N GLU A 183 15.31 -2.21 20.32
CA GLU A 183 14.62 -1.21 21.13
C GLU A 183 14.41 0.08 20.35
N PHE A 184 13.41 0.86 20.73
CA PHE A 184 13.24 2.20 20.20
C PHE A 184 14.26 3.16 20.78
N GLY A 185 14.87 3.94 19.90
CA GLY A 185 15.75 5.05 20.21
C GLY A 185 15.30 6.35 19.56
N LEU A 186 16.15 7.35 19.67
CA LEU A 186 15.98 8.65 19.00
C LEU A 186 17.30 9.04 18.35
N GLU A 187 17.24 9.79 17.26
CA GLU A 187 18.43 10.46 16.73
C GLU A 187 19.03 11.39 17.80
N GLU A 188 20.36 11.49 17.80
CA GLU A 188 21.08 12.34 18.77
C GLU A 188 20.82 13.83 18.56
N LYS A 189 20.58 14.23 17.29
CA LYS A 189 20.35 15.62 16.91
C LYS A 189 18.89 15.83 16.52
N PRO A 190 18.32 17.00 16.86
CA PRO A 190 16.98 17.32 16.43
C PRO A 190 16.91 17.47 14.90
N THR A 191 15.80 17.02 14.34
CA THR A 191 15.51 17.18 12.92
C THR A 191 15.24 18.65 12.61
N LYS A 192 15.93 19.18 11.58
CA LYS A 192 15.79 20.59 11.19
C LYS A 192 14.55 20.85 10.31
N ASN A 193 14.07 19.83 9.59
CA ASN A 193 12.93 19.92 8.66
C ASN A 193 11.95 18.79 8.96
N TYR A 194 10.76 19.11 9.46
CA TYR A 194 9.69 18.13 9.72
C TYR A 194 8.40 18.44 8.93
N PHE A 195 8.47 19.37 7.97
CA PHE A 195 7.43 19.64 6.97
C PHE A 195 8.08 20.04 5.65
#